data_1e06a0d7542deee73addf97ca2992b21
#
_entry.id   1e06a0d7542deee73addf97ca2992b21
#
_cell.length_a   1.000
_cell.length_b   1.000
_cell.length_c   1.000
_cell.angle_alpha   90.00
_cell.angle_beta   90.00
_cell.angle_gamma   90.00
#
_symmetry.space_group_name_H-M   'P 1'
#
loop_
_entity.id
_entity.type
_entity.pdbx_description
1 polymer ?
#
loop_
_entity_poly.entity_id
_entity_poly.type
_entity_poly.pdbx_seq_one_letter_code
_entity_poly.pdbx_strand_id
1 'polypeptide(L)'
;NLILPFFMLDKRYPQMKNAWTHYERFGAYPALTDESMDENDRYVWLDTYVKTYLERDVRDLVALRDLEPYMKLQRAIALQTGCLINVSSLATEIGVSSKTVKQYIEYLNVSFQTIILPSWERNQQKRLVKTPKIHCLDNGVLQAILHKRGGMTGNEFESLVVSEIYKQANNIRANVN
;
A
#
# COMPACT_ATOMS: atom_id res chain seq x y z
N ASN A 1 -12.05 -12.86 -38.51
CA ASN A 1 -12.40 -12.02 -37.34
C ASN A 1 -12.85 -12.91 -36.18
N LEU A 2 -11.90 -13.51 -35.48
CA LEU A 2 -12.13 -14.17 -34.21
C LEU A 2 -12.13 -13.11 -33.12
N ILE A 3 -13.25 -12.39 -32.97
CA ILE A 3 -13.50 -11.62 -31.75
C ILE A 3 -13.93 -12.66 -30.72
N LEU A 4 -13.04 -12.97 -29.80
CA LEU A 4 -13.33 -13.87 -28.69
C LEU A 4 -14.51 -13.31 -27.91
N PRO A 5 -15.57 -14.11 -27.61
CA PRO A 5 -16.79 -13.65 -26.94
C PRO A 5 -16.54 -13.09 -25.54
N PHE A 6 -15.34 -13.25 -24.99
CA PHE A 6 -14.91 -12.69 -23.70
C PHE A 6 -14.67 -11.17 -23.70
N PHE A 7 -14.65 -10.51 -24.86
CA PHE A 7 -14.46 -9.06 -24.97
C PHE A 7 -15.77 -8.28 -25.20
N MET A 8 -16.93 -8.90 -25.05
CA MET A 8 -18.17 -8.14 -24.97
C MET A 8 -18.18 -7.38 -23.64
N LEU A 9 -18.06 -6.05 -23.71
CA LEU A 9 -18.14 -5.19 -22.54
C LEU A 9 -19.50 -5.42 -21.85
N ASP A 10 -19.46 -5.80 -20.57
CA ASP A 10 -20.66 -5.91 -19.72
C ASP A 10 -21.40 -4.56 -19.74
N LYS A 11 -22.73 -4.58 -19.70
CA LYS A 11 -23.57 -3.37 -19.60
C LYS A 11 -23.19 -2.50 -18.40
N ARG A 12 -22.58 -3.09 -17.36
CA ARG A 12 -22.05 -2.41 -16.17
C ARG A 12 -20.66 -1.79 -16.35
N TYR A 13 -20.04 -1.97 -17.53
CA TYR A 13 -18.67 -1.50 -17.77
C TYR A 13 -18.44 -0.02 -17.43
N PRO A 14 -19.35 0.94 -17.78
CA PRO A 14 -19.14 2.33 -17.40
C PRO A 14 -19.10 2.54 -15.88
N GLN A 15 -19.96 1.84 -15.14
CA GLN A 15 -20.00 1.90 -13.67
C GLN A 15 -18.75 1.28 -13.07
N MET A 16 -18.33 0.12 -13.58
CA MET A 16 -17.09 -0.55 -13.16
C MET A 16 -15.86 0.31 -13.44
N LYS A 17 -15.82 0.98 -14.60
CA LYS A 17 -14.74 1.90 -14.95
C LYS A 17 -14.67 3.09 -14.00
N ASN A 18 -15.81 3.70 -13.67
CA ASN A 18 -15.87 4.81 -12.72
C ASN A 18 -15.43 4.36 -11.31
N ALA A 19 -15.92 3.22 -10.84
CA ALA A 19 -15.51 2.64 -9.56
C ALA A 19 -14.01 2.32 -9.54
N TRP A 20 -13.46 1.79 -10.63
CA TRP A 20 -12.04 1.54 -10.77
C TRP A 20 -11.23 2.84 -10.73
N THR A 21 -11.61 3.88 -11.48
CA THR A 21 -10.95 5.18 -11.47
C THR A 21 -10.97 5.82 -10.07
N HIS A 22 -12.09 5.69 -9.36
CA HIS A 22 -12.19 6.13 -7.97
C HIS A 22 -11.21 5.37 -7.08
N TYR A 23 -11.20 4.05 -7.19
CA TYR A 23 -10.32 3.19 -6.42
C TYR A 23 -8.82 3.46 -6.68
N GLU A 24 -8.45 3.66 -7.94
CA GLU A 24 -7.08 4.03 -8.31
C GLU A 24 -6.62 5.33 -7.63
N ARG A 25 -7.51 6.28 -7.42
CA ARG A 25 -7.18 7.61 -6.89
C ARG A 25 -7.28 7.69 -5.38
N PHE A 26 -8.32 7.10 -4.80
CA PHE A 26 -8.70 7.32 -3.41
C PHE A 26 -8.59 6.06 -2.55
N GLY A 27 -8.29 4.90 -3.13
CA GLY A 27 -8.22 3.64 -2.39
C GLY A 27 -9.59 3.06 -2.04
N ALA A 28 -9.63 2.23 -1.02
CA ALA A 28 -10.79 1.41 -0.66
C ALA A 28 -11.42 1.75 0.71
N TYR A 29 -11.09 2.87 1.31
CA TYR A 29 -11.69 3.25 2.59
C TYR A 29 -13.18 3.58 2.41
N PRO A 30 -14.09 2.95 3.18
CA PRO A 30 -15.54 3.16 3.03
C PRO A 30 -15.98 4.62 3.13
N ALA A 31 -15.33 5.41 3.98
CA ALA A 31 -15.62 6.83 4.12
C ALA A 31 -15.46 7.61 2.80
N LEU A 32 -14.58 7.17 1.91
CA LEU A 32 -14.31 7.84 0.63
C LEU A 32 -15.30 7.47 -0.48
N THR A 33 -16.21 6.51 -0.24
CA THR A 33 -17.29 6.15 -1.17
C THR A 33 -18.53 7.02 -1.00
N ASP A 34 -18.53 7.95 -0.04
CA ASP A 34 -19.63 8.89 0.16
C ASP A 34 -19.76 9.83 -1.07
N GLU A 35 -20.92 9.77 -1.72
CA GLU A 35 -21.22 10.57 -2.91
C GLU A 35 -21.35 12.08 -2.62
N SER A 36 -21.56 12.45 -1.36
CA SER A 36 -21.60 13.86 -0.94
C SER A 36 -20.22 14.52 -0.89
N MET A 37 -19.15 13.74 -0.82
CA MET A 37 -17.77 14.25 -0.80
C MET A 37 -17.32 14.63 -2.22
N ASP A 38 -16.80 15.83 -2.38
CA ASP A 38 -16.10 16.20 -3.58
C ASP A 38 -14.67 15.61 -3.62
N GLU A 39 -13.96 15.86 -4.72
CA GLU A 39 -12.61 15.34 -4.90
C GLU A 39 -11.63 15.92 -3.88
N ASN A 40 -11.75 17.20 -3.54
CA ASN A 40 -10.88 17.86 -2.58
C ASN A 40 -11.14 17.35 -1.16
N ASP A 41 -12.39 17.13 -0.79
CA ASP A 41 -12.78 16.55 0.50
C ASP A 41 -12.13 15.18 0.71
N ARG A 42 -12.08 14.35 -0.34
CA ARG A 42 -11.41 13.03 -0.28
C ARG A 42 -9.92 13.16 -0.05
N TYR A 43 -9.24 14.10 -0.71
CA TYR A 43 -7.81 14.35 -0.45
C TYR A 43 -7.57 14.88 0.97
N VAL A 44 -8.39 15.81 1.45
CA VAL A 44 -8.30 16.34 2.82
C VAL A 44 -8.53 15.21 3.84
N TRP A 45 -9.49 14.31 3.56
CA TRP A 45 -9.74 13.16 4.42
C TRP A 45 -8.52 12.23 4.48
N LEU A 46 -7.92 11.89 3.34
CA LEU A 46 -6.74 11.03 3.26
C LEU A 46 -5.52 11.66 3.96
N ASP A 47 -5.26 12.94 3.73
CA ASP A 47 -4.18 13.67 4.39
C ASP A 47 -4.39 13.70 5.92
N THR A 48 -5.63 13.92 6.36
CA THR A 48 -6.00 13.90 7.77
C THR A 48 -5.85 12.50 8.37
N TYR A 49 -6.27 11.47 7.63
CA TYR A 49 -6.13 10.08 8.04
C TYR A 49 -4.67 9.72 8.27
N VAL A 50 -3.78 10.03 7.33
CA VAL A 50 -2.34 9.77 7.47
C VAL A 50 -1.78 10.48 8.70
N LYS A 51 -2.04 11.77 8.87
CA LYS A 51 -1.50 12.57 9.98
C LYS A 51 -2.08 12.18 11.34
N THR A 52 -3.38 11.89 11.40
CA THR A 52 -4.07 11.75 12.68
C THR A 52 -4.12 10.31 13.16
N TYR A 53 -4.40 9.36 12.26
CA TYR A 53 -4.56 7.96 12.64
C TYR A 53 -3.26 7.17 12.50
N LEU A 54 -2.63 7.20 11.33
CA LEU A 54 -1.44 6.37 11.11
C LEU A 54 -0.25 6.82 11.98
N GLU A 55 -0.05 8.12 12.14
CA GLU A 55 1.01 8.65 13.00
C GLU A 55 0.73 8.39 14.48
N ARG A 56 -0.54 8.52 14.90
CA ARG A 56 -0.96 8.25 16.29
C ARG A 56 -0.84 6.77 16.63
N ASP A 57 -1.38 5.88 15.79
CA ASP A 57 -1.35 4.44 16.03
C ASP A 57 0.09 3.93 16.16
N VAL A 58 1.00 4.44 15.34
CA VAL A 58 2.42 4.10 15.45
C VAL A 58 3.03 4.64 16.74
N ARG A 59 2.69 5.86 17.12
CA ARG A 59 3.19 6.46 18.36
C ARG A 59 2.74 5.65 19.59
N ASP A 60 1.49 5.22 19.59
CA ASP A 60 0.90 4.41 20.69
C ASP A 60 1.49 2.98 20.72
N LEU A 61 1.73 2.38 19.53
CA LEU A 61 2.32 1.04 19.43
C LEU A 61 3.77 0.97 19.90
N VAL A 62 4.55 2.03 19.75
CA VAL A 62 6.02 1.95 19.81
C VAL A 62 6.64 2.87 20.83
N ALA A 63 5.87 3.74 21.50
CA ALA A 63 6.39 4.78 22.41
C ALA A 63 7.60 5.55 21.80
N LEU A 64 7.55 5.83 20.50
CA LEU A 64 8.61 6.54 19.80
C LEU A 64 8.74 7.96 20.38
N ARG A 65 9.93 8.28 20.86
CA ARG A 65 10.26 9.63 21.30
C ARG A 65 10.32 10.62 20.14
N ASP A 66 10.76 10.14 18.98
CA ASP A 66 10.86 10.90 17.74
C ASP A 66 10.22 10.11 16.59
N LEU A 67 9.21 10.70 15.97
CA LEU A 67 8.46 10.13 14.87
C LEU A 67 9.07 10.45 13.51
N GLU A 68 9.95 11.44 13.44
CA GLU A 68 10.51 11.93 12.17
C GLU A 68 11.23 10.84 11.35
N PRO A 69 12.12 10.01 11.94
CA PRO A 69 12.78 8.94 11.21
C PRO A 69 11.79 7.88 10.68
N TYR A 70 10.73 7.60 11.43
CA TYR A 70 9.66 6.69 10.98
C TYR A 70 8.91 7.25 9.77
N MET A 71 8.51 8.52 9.81
CA MET A 71 7.82 9.19 8.70
C MET A 71 8.70 9.26 7.44
N LYS A 72 10.01 9.51 7.61
CA LYS A 72 10.98 9.43 6.51
C LYS A 72 11.01 8.04 5.89
N LEU A 73 11.02 6.97 6.73
CA LEU A 73 10.97 5.61 6.24
C LEU A 73 9.65 5.31 5.53
N GLN A 74 8.52 5.68 6.12
CA GLN A 74 7.20 5.50 5.52
C GLN A 74 7.15 6.10 4.10
N ARG A 75 7.65 7.33 3.96
CA ARG A 75 7.73 8.00 2.65
C ARG A 75 8.69 7.30 1.69
N ALA A 76 9.88 6.87 2.15
CA ALA A 76 10.83 6.14 1.32
C ALA A 76 10.25 4.80 0.84
N ILE A 77 9.53 4.08 1.70
CA ILE A 77 8.83 2.84 1.35
C ILE A 77 7.70 3.11 0.35
N ALA A 78 6.93 4.19 0.53
CA ALA A 78 5.88 4.57 -0.41
C ALA A 78 6.45 4.86 -1.81
N LEU A 79 7.58 5.56 -1.91
CA LEU A 79 8.31 5.81 -3.17
C LEU A 79 8.85 4.52 -3.80
N GLN A 80 9.18 3.52 -3.00
CA GLN A 80 9.74 2.24 -3.42
C GLN A 80 8.71 1.11 -3.45
N THR A 81 7.41 1.43 -3.42
CA THR A 81 6.36 0.40 -3.51
C THR A 81 6.56 -0.47 -4.75
N GLY A 82 6.39 -1.79 -4.62
CA GLY A 82 6.65 -2.75 -5.70
C GLY A 82 8.14 -3.08 -5.93
N CYS A 83 9.06 -2.49 -5.17
CA CYS A 83 10.50 -2.73 -5.30
C CYS A 83 11.03 -3.71 -4.25
N LEU A 84 12.24 -4.22 -4.49
CA LEU A 84 12.99 -5.01 -3.53
C LEU A 84 13.49 -4.12 -2.39
N ILE A 85 13.36 -4.57 -1.13
CA ILE A 85 13.76 -3.81 0.05
C ILE A 85 15.28 -3.85 0.23
N ASN A 86 15.94 -2.70 0.23
CA ASN A 86 17.34 -2.59 0.64
C ASN A 86 17.45 -1.89 2.01
N VAL A 87 17.46 -2.69 3.07
CA VAL A 87 17.49 -2.18 4.45
C VAL A 87 18.73 -1.32 4.72
N SER A 88 19.90 -1.66 4.17
CA SER A 88 21.13 -0.90 4.40
C SER A 88 21.08 0.46 3.70
N SER A 89 20.55 0.52 2.49
CA SER A 89 20.35 1.78 1.76
C SER A 89 19.38 2.70 2.51
N LEU A 90 18.24 2.16 2.94
CA LEU A 90 17.24 2.90 3.72
C LEU A 90 17.82 3.41 5.06
N ALA A 91 18.62 2.60 5.73
CA ALA A 91 19.28 2.99 6.99
C ALA A 91 20.21 4.19 6.80
N THR A 92 20.99 4.20 5.73
CA THR A 92 21.86 5.31 5.37
C THR A 92 21.07 6.56 5.00
N GLU A 93 20.03 6.41 4.18
CA GLU A 93 19.20 7.53 3.71
C GLU A 93 18.48 8.25 4.86
N ILE A 94 17.98 7.49 5.83
CA ILE A 94 17.18 8.00 6.96
C ILE A 94 18.04 8.42 8.14
N GLY A 95 19.29 7.93 8.22
CA GLY A 95 20.21 8.21 9.32
C GLY A 95 19.95 7.39 10.60
N VAL A 96 19.46 6.15 10.45
CA VAL A 96 19.21 5.25 11.58
C VAL A 96 19.89 3.90 11.38
N SER A 97 19.90 3.04 12.41
CA SER A 97 20.48 1.70 12.28
C SER A 97 19.61 0.78 11.39
N SER A 98 20.24 -0.21 10.74
CA SER A 98 19.51 -1.24 9.99
C SER A 98 18.54 -2.04 10.86
N LYS A 99 18.83 -2.16 12.17
CA LYS A 99 17.91 -2.77 13.13
C LYS A 99 16.65 -1.92 13.30
N THR A 100 16.80 -0.61 13.41
CA THR A 100 15.68 0.35 13.51
C THR A 100 14.83 0.33 12.25
N VAL A 101 15.45 0.29 11.05
CA VAL A 101 14.71 0.18 9.77
C VAL A 101 13.87 -1.08 9.73
N LYS A 102 14.42 -2.24 10.10
CA LYS A 102 13.66 -3.51 10.15
C LYS A 102 12.47 -3.41 11.10
N GLN A 103 12.65 -2.82 12.26
CA GLN A 103 11.60 -2.61 13.25
C GLN A 103 10.50 -1.68 12.70
N TYR A 104 10.87 -0.60 12.03
CA TYR A 104 9.89 0.32 11.43
C TYR A 104 9.12 -0.32 10.27
N ILE A 105 9.79 -1.15 9.45
CA ILE A 105 9.12 -1.94 8.40
C ILE A 105 8.11 -2.92 9.02
N GLU A 106 8.46 -3.54 10.14
CA GLU A 106 7.53 -4.41 10.88
C GLU A 106 6.31 -3.63 11.36
N TYR A 107 6.50 -2.40 11.86
CA TYR A 107 5.38 -1.54 12.27
C TYR A 107 4.47 -1.17 11.10
N LEU A 108 5.03 -0.81 9.94
CA LEU A 108 4.24 -0.58 8.72
C LEU A 108 3.42 -1.81 8.32
N ASN A 109 3.98 -3.01 8.51
CA ASN A 109 3.31 -4.26 8.19
C ASN A 109 2.20 -4.61 9.18
N VAL A 110 2.46 -4.50 10.49
CA VAL A 110 1.48 -4.79 11.56
C VAL A 110 0.33 -3.78 11.55
N SER A 111 0.59 -2.52 11.18
CA SER A 111 -0.44 -1.48 11.02
C SER A 111 -1.17 -1.54 9.67
N PHE A 112 -0.99 -2.60 8.89
CA PHE A 112 -1.64 -2.81 7.59
C PHE A 112 -1.39 -1.69 6.56
N GLN A 113 -0.28 -0.97 6.67
CA GLN A 113 0.12 0.00 5.67
C GLN A 113 0.83 -0.65 4.49
N THR A 114 1.54 -1.74 4.77
CA THR A 114 2.32 -2.47 3.76
C THR A 114 2.17 -3.98 3.91
N ILE A 115 2.52 -4.71 2.86
CA ILE A 115 2.80 -6.14 2.91
C ILE A 115 4.19 -6.42 2.37
N ILE A 116 4.82 -7.45 2.92
CA ILE A 116 6.12 -7.94 2.48
C ILE A 116 5.87 -9.25 1.73
N LEU A 117 6.22 -9.27 0.44
CA LEU A 117 6.16 -10.46 -0.38
C LEU A 117 7.55 -11.09 -0.49
N PRO A 118 7.77 -12.24 0.15
CA PRO A 118 9.01 -12.99 -0.04
C PRO A 118 9.11 -13.49 -1.48
N SER A 119 10.34 -13.61 -1.99
CA SER A 119 10.55 -14.19 -3.32
C SER A 119 10.01 -15.62 -3.38
N TRP A 120 9.35 -15.97 -4.49
CA TRP A 120 8.94 -17.35 -4.69
C TRP A 120 10.14 -18.21 -5.08
N GLU A 121 10.43 -19.24 -4.31
CA GLU A 121 11.48 -20.23 -4.58
C GLU A 121 10.99 -21.62 -4.18
N ARG A 122 11.31 -22.64 -4.99
CA ARG A 122 11.02 -24.03 -4.63
C ARG A 122 11.79 -24.48 -3.38
N ASN A 123 13.02 -23.99 -3.22
CA ASN A 123 13.85 -24.29 -2.05
C ASN A 123 13.57 -23.27 -0.95
N GLN A 124 13.00 -23.72 0.17
CA GLN A 124 12.65 -22.87 1.33
C GLN A 124 13.84 -22.12 1.92
N GLN A 125 15.03 -22.73 1.96
CA GLN A 125 16.24 -22.07 2.48
C GLN A 125 16.68 -20.89 1.59
N LYS A 126 16.59 -21.05 0.26
CA LYS A 126 16.88 -19.95 -0.68
C LYS A 126 15.85 -18.83 -0.59
N ARG A 127 14.59 -19.15 -0.25
CA ARG A 127 13.52 -18.19 -0.04
C ARG A 127 13.82 -17.23 1.11
N LEU A 128 14.45 -17.72 2.18
CA LEU A 128 14.79 -16.90 3.36
C LEU A 128 15.95 -15.92 3.12
N VAL A 129 16.77 -16.16 2.10
CA VAL A 129 17.98 -15.36 1.82
C VAL A 129 17.71 -14.26 0.78
N LYS A 130 16.69 -14.42 -0.06
CA LYS A 130 16.39 -13.45 -1.10
C LYS A 130 15.64 -12.23 -0.54
N THR A 131 16.01 -11.07 -1.05
CA THR A 131 15.37 -9.80 -0.73
C THR A 131 13.89 -9.82 -1.13
N PRO A 132 12.96 -9.56 -0.20
CA PRO A 132 11.54 -9.49 -0.52
C PRO A 132 11.17 -8.18 -1.22
N LYS A 133 10.02 -8.17 -1.89
CA LYS A 133 9.34 -6.94 -2.32
C LYS A 133 8.47 -6.38 -1.21
N ILE A 134 8.29 -5.06 -1.20
CA ILE A 134 7.32 -4.38 -0.33
C ILE A 134 6.26 -3.69 -1.18
N HIS A 135 5.00 -3.80 -0.75
CA HIS A 135 3.88 -3.17 -1.43
C HIS A 135 3.03 -2.40 -0.43
N CYS A 136 2.63 -1.17 -0.77
CA CYS A 136 1.61 -0.45 -0.03
C CYS A 136 0.24 -1.09 -0.26
N LEU A 137 -0.58 -1.19 0.81
CA LEU A 137 -1.87 -1.90 0.78
C LEU A 137 -3.03 -1.06 0.26
N ASP A 138 -2.91 0.27 0.30
CA ASP A 138 -3.96 1.16 -0.18
C ASP A 138 -3.36 2.30 -1.00
N ASN A 139 -3.90 2.50 -2.20
CA ASN A 139 -3.37 3.48 -3.13
C ASN A 139 -3.74 4.92 -2.74
N GLY A 140 -4.87 5.14 -2.11
CA GLY A 140 -5.27 6.46 -1.60
C GLY A 140 -4.31 6.93 -0.49
N VAL A 141 -3.99 6.04 0.46
CA VAL A 141 -3.00 6.30 1.51
C VAL A 141 -1.61 6.52 0.92
N LEU A 142 -1.21 5.71 -0.07
CA LEU A 142 0.06 5.91 -0.80
C LEU A 142 0.16 7.31 -1.41
N GLN A 143 -0.90 7.74 -2.12
CA GLN A 143 -0.97 9.06 -2.73
C GLN A 143 -0.86 10.19 -1.68
N ALA A 144 -1.52 10.04 -0.53
CA ALA A 144 -1.47 11.01 0.56
C ALA A 144 -0.07 11.09 1.19
N ILE A 145 0.58 9.96 1.48
CA ILE A 145 1.96 9.93 2.01
C ILE A 145 2.94 10.62 1.04
N LEU A 146 2.74 10.46 -0.27
CA LEU A 146 3.58 11.07 -1.29
C LEU A 146 3.20 12.51 -1.65
N HIS A 147 2.08 13.02 -1.13
CA HIS A 147 1.46 14.28 -1.55
C HIS A 147 1.25 14.36 -3.07
N LYS A 148 0.86 13.24 -3.66
CA LYS A 148 0.66 13.06 -5.10
C LYS A 148 -0.84 13.05 -5.39
N ARG A 149 -1.25 13.72 -6.48
CA ARG A 149 -2.65 13.76 -6.91
C ARG A 149 -2.76 13.24 -8.34
N GLY A 150 -3.17 11.99 -8.46
CA GLY A 150 -3.36 11.33 -9.75
C GLY A 150 -2.07 10.83 -10.41
N GLY A 151 -2.26 10.05 -11.47
CA GLY A 151 -1.21 9.33 -12.18
C GLY A 151 -0.59 8.21 -11.34
N MET A 152 -0.49 7.02 -11.92
CA MET A 152 0.04 5.84 -11.25
C MET A 152 1.27 5.34 -12.01
N THR A 153 2.36 5.02 -11.32
CA THR A 153 3.51 4.35 -11.91
C THR A 153 3.23 2.86 -12.09
N GLY A 154 4.03 2.16 -12.90
CA GLY A 154 3.90 0.71 -13.05
C GLY A 154 4.04 -0.04 -11.71
N ASN A 155 4.93 0.40 -10.83
CA ASN A 155 5.12 -0.21 -9.50
C ASN A 155 3.93 0.06 -8.56
N GLU A 156 3.32 1.23 -8.62
CA GLU A 156 2.10 1.55 -7.88
C GLU A 156 0.93 0.70 -8.38
N PHE A 157 0.81 0.51 -9.70
CA PHE A 157 -0.19 -0.38 -10.28
C PHE A 157 0.04 -1.85 -9.89
N GLU A 158 1.29 -2.34 -9.93
CA GLU A 158 1.63 -3.67 -9.43
C GLU A 158 1.19 -3.82 -7.97
N SER A 159 1.48 -2.83 -7.13
CA SER A 159 1.12 -2.84 -5.71
C SER A 159 -0.39 -2.86 -5.49
N LEU A 160 -1.15 -2.12 -6.28
CA LEU A 160 -2.60 -2.11 -6.25
C LEU A 160 -3.16 -3.51 -6.57
N VAL A 161 -2.68 -4.16 -7.63
CA VAL A 161 -3.11 -5.52 -8.00
C VAL A 161 -2.73 -6.53 -6.91
N VAL A 162 -1.51 -6.46 -6.40
CA VAL A 162 -1.02 -7.34 -5.32
C VAL A 162 -1.86 -7.16 -4.06
N SER A 163 -2.19 -5.93 -3.68
CA SER A 163 -3.00 -5.65 -2.50
C SER A 163 -4.40 -6.24 -2.61
N GLU A 164 -5.02 -6.17 -3.79
CA GLU A 164 -6.35 -6.77 -4.02
C GLU A 164 -6.31 -8.31 -3.95
N ILE A 165 -5.32 -8.93 -4.57
CA ILE A 165 -5.15 -10.39 -4.47
C ILE A 165 -4.94 -10.80 -3.01
N TYR A 166 -4.13 -10.05 -2.26
CA TYR A 166 -3.87 -10.31 -0.84
C TYR A 166 -5.15 -10.21 0.00
N LYS A 167 -5.94 -9.15 -0.16
CA LYS A 167 -7.22 -8.94 0.54
C LYS A 167 -8.20 -10.07 0.23
N GLN A 168 -8.37 -10.42 -1.05
CA GLN A 168 -9.27 -11.49 -1.46
C GLN A 168 -8.83 -12.86 -0.94
N ALA A 169 -7.52 -13.19 -1.00
CA ALA A 169 -7.00 -14.44 -0.47
C ALA A 169 -7.23 -14.58 1.04
N ASN A 170 -7.12 -13.49 1.80
CA ASN A 170 -7.42 -13.51 3.24
C ASN A 170 -8.91 -13.64 3.53
N ASN A 171 -9.77 -12.98 2.75
CA ASN A 171 -11.22 -13.11 2.88
C ASN A 171 -11.70 -14.55 2.61
N ILE A 172 -11.15 -15.21 1.59
CA ILE A 172 -11.46 -16.62 1.30
C ILE A 172 -11.04 -17.52 2.46
N ARG A 173 -9.84 -17.33 3.03
CA ARG A 173 -9.37 -18.10 4.19
C ARG A 173 -10.23 -17.88 5.44
N ALA A 174 -10.69 -16.66 5.68
CA ALA A 174 -11.59 -16.36 6.80
C ALA A 174 -12.98 -17.02 6.65
N ASN A 175 -13.42 -17.28 5.42
CA ASN A 175 -14.72 -17.92 5.14
C ASN A 175 -14.65 -19.45 5.07
N VAL A 176 -13.47 -20.06 5.16
CA VAL A 176 -13.26 -21.53 5.10
C VAL A 176 -12.96 -22.15 6.47
N ASN A 177 -12.82 -21.33 7.51
CA ASN A 177 -12.74 -21.71 8.92
C ASN A 177 -14.08 -21.51 9.61
#